data_8838df7ae4229a7070f73f09364e4d07
#
_entry.id   8838df7ae4229a7070f73f09364e4d07
#
_cell.length_a   1.000
_cell.length_b   1.000
_cell.length_c   1.000
_cell.angle_alpha   90.00
_cell.angle_beta   90.00
_cell.angle_gamma   90.00
#
_symmetry.space_group_name_H-M   'P 1'
#
loop_
_entity.id
_entity.type
_entity.pdbx_description
1 polymer ?
#
loop_
_entity_poly.entity_id
_entity_poly.type
_entity_poly.pdbx_seq_one_letter_code
_entity_poly.pdbx_strand_id
1 'polypeptide(L)'
;MKLPRRQFLQLAVGGAAVPAMSRIAWAQGYPTRPVRIIVGFPPGSGPDIAARLMGQWLSERLGQQVVVEDRPGAAGTIATEALVHAAPDGYSLLCATAANAINAALYQNLKFDFIRDIAPVASIGNIPFVMAVNPLLSAKSVPEFIGYAKTNPSKINMASAGTGSLSHVSGALFKVMAGVDLNHVPYRISFMPDLLSGQVQVAFTTITLSIEYIRAGKLRALAVTSATRSTALPDIPTVSEFVPGYDATGWYGVGAPKRTPADIVDKLNREVNAGLADRKLKARLADVGVEPTPMAPAEFGKLIADDTEKWGKVIKAANIKPE
;
A
#
# COMPACT_ATOMS: atom_id res chain seq x y z
N MET A 1 -13.32 75.76 -33.98
CA MET A 1 -13.14 74.83 -35.09
C MET A 1 -14.07 73.63 -34.86
N LYS A 2 -15.06 73.45 -35.67
CA LYS A 2 -16.04 72.33 -35.56
C LYS A 2 -15.63 71.29 -36.59
N LEU A 3 -15.16 70.12 -36.11
CA LEU A 3 -14.84 69.00 -36.99
C LEU A 3 -16.10 68.45 -37.64
N PRO A 4 -16.13 68.15 -38.95
CA PRO A 4 -17.29 67.68 -39.65
C PRO A 4 -17.63 66.24 -39.23
N ARG A 5 -18.95 66.03 -38.99
CA ARG A 5 -19.55 64.74 -38.54
C ARG A 5 -19.11 63.46 -39.34
N ARG A 6 -18.62 63.65 -40.58
CA ARG A 6 -18.15 62.51 -41.40
C ARG A 6 -16.82 61.88 -40.98
N GLN A 7 -15.98 62.66 -40.35
CA GLN A 7 -14.65 62.09 -39.84
C GLN A 7 -14.80 61.31 -38.54
N PHE A 8 -15.91 61.57 -37.78
CA PHE A 8 -16.19 60.83 -36.54
C PHE A 8 -16.73 59.41 -36.81
N LEU A 9 -17.43 59.22 -37.94
CA LEU A 9 -17.92 57.89 -38.33
C LEU A 9 -16.93 57.00 -38.98
N GLN A 10 -15.79 57.52 -39.49
CA GLN A 10 -14.69 56.70 -40.06
C GLN A 10 -13.71 56.19 -38.99
N LEU A 11 -13.67 56.81 -37.81
CA LEU A 11 -12.87 56.36 -36.67
C LEU A 11 -13.59 55.30 -35.84
N ALA A 12 -14.89 55.13 -35.94
CA ALA A 12 -15.67 54.14 -35.18
C ALA A 12 -15.69 52.75 -35.82
N VAL A 13 -15.25 52.57 -37.08
CA VAL A 13 -15.26 51.27 -37.79
C VAL A 13 -13.90 50.55 -37.70
N GLY A 14 -12.85 51.23 -37.26
CA GLY A 14 -11.49 50.68 -37.12
C GLY A 14 -11.20 49.93 -35.82
N GLY A 15 -12.12 49.96 -34.84
CA GLY A 15 -11.91 49.45 -33.47
C GLY A 15 -12.47 48.07 -33.16
N ALA A 16 -13.13 47.37 -34.09
CA ALA A 16 -13.88 46.15 -33.79
C ALA A 16 -13.30 44.84 -34.38
N ALA A 17 -12.05 44.83 -34.76
CA ALA A 17 -11.38 43.59 -35.16
C ALA A 17 -10.18 43.31 -34.24
N VAL A 18 -10.46 43.18 -32.94
CA VAL A 18 -9.58 42.38 -32.09
C VAL A 18 -9.87 40.93 -32.50
N PRO A 19 -8.89 40.21 -33.14
CA PRO A 19 -9.10 38.81 -33.33
C PRO A 19 -9.21 38.24 -31.91
N ALA A 20 -10.36 37.66 -31.60
CA ALA A 20 -10.48 36.73 -30.52
C ALA A 20 -9.46 35.60 -30.83
N MET A 21 -8.22 35.79 -30.45
CA MET A 21 -7.28 34.70 -30.29
C MET A 21 -7.94 33.84 -29.22
N SER A 22 -8.84 32.96 -29.67
CA SER A 22 -9.19 31.75 -28.97
C SER A 22 -7.83 31.18 -28.57
N ARG A 23 -7.45 31.36 -27.32
CA ARG A 23 -6.40 30.53 -26.70
C ARG A 23 -6.94 29.12 -26.88
N ILE A 24 -6.55 28.49 -28.00
CA ILE A 24 -6.50 27.06 -28.07
C ILE A 24 -5.53 26.74 -26.93
N ALA A 25 -6.10 26.59 -25.73
CA ALA A 25 -5.42 25.91 -24.66
C ALA A 25 -5.16 24.51 -25.25
N TRP A 26 -3.98 24.36 -25.85
CA TRP A 26 -3.44 23.05 -26.08
C TRP A 26 -3.53 22.43 -24.70
N ALA A 27 -4.43 21.47 -24.56
CA ALA A 27 -4.48 20.65 -23.38
C ALA A 27 -3.11 20.02 -23.31
N GLN A 28 -2.20 20.67 -22.57
CA GLN A 28 -0.85 20.17 -22.37
C GLN A 28 -1.04 18.80 -21.79
N GLY A 29 -0.72 17.77 -22.59
CA GLY A 29 -0.98 16.40 -22.20
C GLY A 29 -0.30 16.10 -20.86
N TYR A 30 -1.09 15.78 -19.83
CA TYR A 30 -0.55 15.33 -18.54
C TYR A 30 0.36 14.12 -18.75
N PRO A 31 1.55 14.05 -18.07
CA PRO A 31 2.20 15.09 -17.28
C PRO A 31 3.13 15.96 -18.14
N THR A 32 3.32 17.24 -17.74
CA THR A 32 4.26 18.19 -18.37
C THR A 32 5.45 18.51 -17.49
N ARG A 33 5.48 17.98 -16.28
CA ARG A 33 6.53 18.14 -15.28
C ARG A 33 6.66 16.87 -14.44
N PRO A 34 7.71 16.72 -13.64
CA PRO A 34 7.89 15.54 -12.80
C PRO A 34 6.69 15.24 -11.91
N VAL A 35 6.35 13.97 -11.79
CA VAL A 35 5.33 13.42 -10.89
C VAL A 35 6.03 12.88 -9.65
N ARG A 36 5.43 13.04 -8.48
CA ARG A 36 5.97 12.56 -7.22
C ARG A 36 5.11 11.44 -6.65
N ILE A 37 5.73 10.34 -6.23
CA ILE A 37 5.09 9.28 -5.43
C ILE A 37 5.59 9.39 -4.00
N ILE A 38 4.69 9.70 -3.06
CA ILE A 38 4.99 9.78 -1.64
C ILE A 38 4.85 8.37 -1.04
N VAL A 39 5.86 7.93 -0.28
CA VAL A 39 5.90 6.62 0.39
C VAL A 39 5.96 6.84 1.89
N GLY A 40 5.05 6.22 2.65
CA GLY A 40 4.93 6.38 4.10
C GLY A 40 5.87 5.49 4.93
N PHE A 41 6.90 4.90 4.30
CA PHE A 41 7.80 3.95 4.91
C PHE A 41 9.25 4.29 4.61
N PRO A 42 10.23 3.76 5.38
CA PRO A 42 11.65 4.05 5.17
C PRO A 42 12.15 3.60 3.81
N PRO A 43 13.21 4.24 3.27
CA PRO A 43 13.92 3.77 2.08
C PRO A 43 14.34 2.30 2.21
N GLY A 44 14.25 1.53 1.13
CA GLY A 44 14.56 0.11 1.08
C GLY A 44 13.48 -0.81 1.67
N SER A 45 12.36 -0.24 2.16
CA SER A 45 11.19 -1.03 2.54
C SER A 45 10.45 -1.56 1.31
N GLY A 46 9.61 -2.60 1.49
CA GLY A 46 8.82 -3.16 0.40
C GLY A 46 8.00 -2.13 -0.39
N PRO A 47 7.24 -1.23 0.27
CA PRO A 47 6.52 -0.16 -0.43
C PRO A 47 7.43 0.79 -1.22
N ASP A 48 8.61 1.16 -0.67
CA ASP A 48 9.56 2.03 -1.36
C ASP A 48 10.11 1.35 -2.63
N ILE A 49 10.53 0.09 -2.51
CA ILE A 49 11.05 -0.66 -3.66
C ILE A 49 9.96 -0.80 -4.73
N ALA A 50 8.74 -1.17 -4.36
CA ALA A 50 7.62 -1.30 -5.30
C ALA A 50 7.29 0.05 -5.98
N ALA A 51 7.29 1.15 -5.20
CA ALA A 51 7.07 2.50 -5.73
C ALA A 51 8.18 2.92 -6.72
N ARG A 52 9.45 2.60 -6.45
CA ARG A 52 10.57 2.91 -7.36
C ARG A 52 10.51 2.08 -8.64
N LEU A 53 10.15 0.80 -8.55
CA LEU A 53 9.95 -0.06 -9.72
C LEU A 53 8.84 0.48 -10.61
N MET A 54 7.70 0.81 -10.03
CA MET A 54 6.57 1.39 -10.74
C MET A 54 6.88 2.80 -11.24
N GLY A 55 7.58 3.62 -10.44
CA GLY A 55 8.01 4.96 -10.83
C GLY A 55 8.96 4.97 -12.03
N GLN A 56 9.89 4.02 -12.10
CA GLN A 56 10.75 3.85 -13.27
C GLN A 56 9.91 3.54 -14.53
N TRP A 57 9.01 2.57 -14.46
CA TRP A 57 8.10 2.24 -15.54
C TRP A 57 7.27 3.44 -16.01
N LEU A 58 6.64 4.13 -15.05
CA LEU A 58 5.82 5.30 -15.35
C LEU A 58 6.65 6.43 -15.97
N SER A 59 7.91 6.63 -15.55
CA SER A 59 8.80 7.65 -16.14
C SER A 59 9.02 7.42 -17.62
N GLU A 60 9.28 6.17 -18.01
CA GLU A 60 9.49 5.77 -19.41
C GLU A 60 8.20 5.94 -20.23
N ARG A 61 7.06 5.61 -19.66
CA ARG A 61 5.76 5.63 -20.35
C ARG A 61 5.14 7.03 -20.46
N LEU A 62 5.33 7.86 -19.45
CA LEU A 62 4.74 9.18 -19.38
C LEU A 62 5.64 10.28 -19.97
N GLY A 63 6.91 9.97 -20.24
CA GLY A 63 7.88 10.94 -20.77
C GLY A 63 8.28 12.04 -19.78
N GLN A 64 7.98 11.84 -18.48
CA GLN A 64 8.34 12.74 -17.39
C GLN A 64 8.88 11.93 -16.21
N GLN A 65 9.84 12.49 -15.47
CA GLN A 65 10.35 11.81 -14.28
C GLN A 65 9.26 11.54 -13.25
N VAL A 66 9.26 10.33 -12.68
CA VAL A 66 8.48 9.97 -11.50
C VAL A 66 9.44 9.78 -10.34
N VAL A 67 9.39 10.69 -9.38
CA VAL A 67 10.32 10.75 -8.23
C VAL A 67 9.64 10.15 -7.01
N VAL A 68 10.32 9.23 -6.34
CA VAL A 68 9.84 8.65 -5.06
C VAL A 68 10.39 9.49 -3.91
N GLU A 69 9.49 9.91 -3.02
CA GLU A 69 9.78 10.69 -1.83
C GLU A 69 9.32 9.92 -0.58
N ASP A 70 10.29 9.47 0.22
CA ASP A 70 9.99 8.75 1.45
C ASP A 70 9.66 9.73 2.58
N ARG A 71 8.46 9.56 3.19
CA ARG A 71 7.98 10.30 4.37
C ARG A 71 7.51 9.33 5.44
N PRO A 72 8.45 8.61 6.08
CA PRO A 72 8.09 7.60 7.07
C PRO A 72 7.50 8.23 8.34
N GLY A 73 6.66 7.45 9.02
CA GLY A 73 6.12 7.78 10.33
C GLY A 73 4.63 7.45 10.48
N ALA A 74 4.24 7.13 11.71
CA ALA A 74 2.87 6.78 12.11
C ALA A 74 2.22 5.76 11.13
N ALA A 75 2.94 4.69 10.79
CA ALA A 75 2.50 3.64 9.85
C ALA A 75 1.97 4.20 8.50
N GLY A 76 2.59 5.26 7.97
CA GLY A 76 2.23 5.88 6.69
C GLY A 76 1.22 7.04 6.79
N THR A 77 0.72 7.36 7.97
CA THR A 77 -0.26 8.45 8.17
C THR A 77 0.31 9.81 7.78
N ILE A 78 1.60 10.09 8.07
CA ILE A 78 2.27 11.35 7.70
C ILE A 78 2.30 11.53 6.17
N ALA A 79 2.61 10.49 5.43
CA ALA A 79 2.61 10.51 3.97
C ALA A 79 1.19 10.73 3.40
N THR A 80 0.19 10.08 4.00
CA THR A 80 -1.21 10.22 3.60
C THR A 80 -1.72 11.63 3.85
N GLU A 81 -1.44 12.23 5.01
CA GLU A 81 -1.81 13.62 5.32
C GLU A 81 -1.16 14.59 4.31
N ALA A 82 0.12 14.37 3.98
CA ALA A 82 0.81 15.18 2.98
C ALA A 82 0.16 15.09 1.58
N LEU A 83 -0.34 13.91 1.18
CA LEU A 83 -1.07 13.77 -0.08
C LEU A 83 -2.43 14.47 -0.03
N VAL A 84 -3.20 14.30 1.05
CA VAL A 84 -4.53 14.92 1.20
C VAL A 84 -4.48 16.45 1.01
N HIS A 85 -3.39 17.07 1.47
CA HIS A 85 -3.15 18.52 1.33
C HIS A 85 -2.48 18.92 0.00
N ALA A 86 -2.13 17.97 -0.85
CA ALA A 86 -1.55 18.27 -2.16
C ALA A 86 -2.62 18.75 -3.17
N ALA A 87 -2.16 19.47 -4.21
CA ALA A 87 -3.04 19.86 -5.30
C ALA A 87 -3.60 18.61 -6.01
N PRO A 88 -4.90 18.59 -6.35
CA PRO A 88 -5.53 17.47 -7.03
C PRO A 88 -5.30 17.51 -8.56
N ASP A 89 -4.06 17.60 -8.97
CA ASP A 89 -3.62 17.78 -10.36
C ASP A 89 -2.85 16.58 -10.92
N GLY A 90 -2.77 15.48 -10.14
CA GLY A 90 -2.11 14.24 -10.52
C GLY A 90 -0.57 14.25 -10.34
N TYR A 91 0.04 15.36 -9.95
CA TYR A 91 1.51 15.44 -9.78
C TYR A 91 2.00 15.00 -8.40
N SER A 92 1.11 14.74 -7.47
CA SER A 92 1.41 14.07 -6.21
C SER A 92 0.56 12.82 -6.09
N LEU A 93 1.22 11.68 -5.89
CA LEU A 93 0.60 10.37 -5.74
C LEU A 93 1.06 9.76 -4.40
N LEU A 94 0.33 8.80 -3.88
CA LEU A 94 0.67 8.03 -2.70
C LEU A 94 0.93 6.57 -3.11
N CYS A 95 2.02 6.00 -2.64
CA CYS A 95 2.11 4.56 -2.54
C CYS A 95 1.26 4.12 -1.35
N ALA A 96 0.01 3.79 -1.62
CA ALA A 96 -0.94 3.30 -0.62
C ALA A 96 -0.64 1.84 -0.26
N THR A 97 -0.93 1.48 0.98
CA THR A 97 -0.69 0.13 1.52
C THR A 97 -1.86 -0.31 2.38
N ALA A 98 -1.96 -1.58 2.70
CA ALA A 98 -2.96 -2.10 3.64
C ALA A 98 -2.91 -1.41 5.01
N ALA A 99 -1.75 -0.86 5.43
CA ALA A 99 -1.65 -0.08 6.66
C ALA A 99 -2.52 1.18 6.65
N ASN A 100 -2.79 1.77 5.49
CA ASN A 100 -3.68 2.93 5.39
C ASN A 100 -5.13 2.55 5.73
N ALA A 101 -5.61 1.39 5.27
CA ALA A 101 -6.92 0.85 5.61
C ALA A 101 -7.02 0.47 7.10
N ILE A 102 -5.95 -0.14 7.65
CA ILE A 102 -5.84 -0.47 9.08
C ILE A 102 -5.89 0.79 9.93
N ASN A 103 -5.11 1.82 9.57
CA ASN A 103 -5.04 3.07 10.31
C ASN A 103 -6.37 3.84 10.27
N ALA A 104 -7.08 3.82 9.15
CA ALA A 104 -8.42 4.40 9.04
C ALA A 104 -9.42 3.76 10.03
N ALA A 105 -9.25 2.46 10.34
CA ALA A 105 -10.07 1.76 11.33
C ALA A 105 -9.56 1.90 12.77
N LEU A 106 -8.24 2.07 12.97
CA LEU A 106 -7.60 2.11 14.29
C LEU A 106 -7.64 3.49 14.94
N TYR A 107 -7.38 4.56 14.17
CA TYR A 107 -7.26 5.91 14.69
C TYR A 107 -8.55 6.71 14.45
N GLN A 108 -9.26 7.05 15.55
CA GLN A 108 -10.52 7.81 15.47
C GLN A 108 -10.34 9.31 15.20
N ASN A 109 -9.14 9.86 15.45
CA ASN A 109 -8.87 11.30 15.39
C ASN A 109 -7.90 11.67 14.26
N LEU A 110 -7.92 10.96 13.14
CA LEU A 110 -7.17 11.38 11.95
C LEU A 110 -7.78 12.68 11.40
N LYS A 111 -6.92 13.61 10.97
CA LYS A 111 -7.35 14.88 10.33
C LYS A 111 -7.89 14.69 8.91
N PHE A 112 -7.92 13.46 8.43
CA PHE A 112 -8.40 13.06 7.12
C PHE A 112 -9.16 11.73 7.21
N ASP A 113 -9.93 11.43 6.22
CA ASP A 113 -10.57 10.13 6.02
C ASP A 113 -9.97 9.48 4.76
N PHE A 114 -9.32 8.33 4.92
CA PHE A 114 -8.58 7.69 3.83
C PHE A 114 -9.50 7.32 2.65
N ILE A 115 -10.72 6.84 2.94
CA ILE A 115 -11.69 6.44 1.89
C ILE A 115 -12.28 7.68 1.21
N ARG A 116 -12.59 8.73 1.98
CA ARG A 116 -13.23 9.94 1.47
C ARG A 116 -12.26 10.83 0.72
N ASP A 117 -11.03 11.00 1.22
CA ASP A 117 -10.12 12.06 0.80
C ASP A 117 -9.06 11.58 -0.22
N ILE A 118 -8.98 10.26 -0.47
CA ILE A 118 -8.09 9.67 -1.47
C ILE A 118 -8.89 9.10 -2.63
N ALA A 119 -8.47 9.40 -3.84
CA ALA A 119 -8.95 8.74 -5.06
C ALA A 119 -8.09 7.49 -5.30
N PRO A 120 -8.66 6.28 -5.31
CA PRO A 120 -7.95 5.09 -5.74
C PRO A 120 -7.59 5.21 -7.22
N VAL A 121 -6.33 4.93 -7.56
CA VAL A 121 -5.84 4.98 -8.94
C VAL A 121 -5.64 3.57 -9.49
N ALA A 122 -4.81 2.76 -8.85
CA ALA A 122 -4.52 1.40 -9.29
C ALA A 122 -3.97 0.55 -8.14
N SER A 123 -4.25 -0.75 -8.15
CA SER A 123 -3.48 -1.72 -7.38
C SER A 123 -2.12 -1.95 -8.06
N ILE A 124 -1.06 -2.12 -7.27
CA ILE A 124 0.25 -2.62 -7.75
C ILE A 124 0.28 -4.15 -7.58
N GLY A 125 -0.20 -4.65 -6.45
CA GLY A 125 -0.26 -6.08 -6.23
C GLY A 125 -0.48 -6.47 -4.78
N ASN A 126 -0.72 -7.76 -4.59
CA ASN A 126 -0.86 -8.40 -3.29
C ASN A 126 0.51 -8.69 -2.69
N ILE A 127 0.56 -8.66 -1.37
CA ILE A 127 1.77 -8.91 -0.57
C ILE A 127 1.41 -10.02 0.43
N PRO A 128 1.62 -11.28 0.08
CA PRO A 128 1.43 -12.35 1.04
C PRO A 128 2.49 -12.24 2.15
N PHE A 129 2.04 -12.44 3.37
CA PHE A 129 2.92 -12.59 4.52
C PHE A 129 3.14 -14.08 4.80
N VAL A 130 4.11 -14.39 5.63
CA VAL A 130 4.37 -15.74 6.11
C VAL A 130 4.37 -15.74 7.64
N MET A 131 3.74 -16.73 8.23
CA MET A 131 3.85 -17.07 9.63
C MET A 131 5.18 -17.79 9.82
N ALA A 132 6.19 -17.05 10.24
CA ALA A 132 7.55 -17.55 10.46
C ALA A 132 7.81 -17.74 11.96
N VAL A 133 8.42 -18.86 12.32
CA VAL A 133 8.80 -19.16 13.70
C VAL A 133 10.30 -19.42 13.81
N ASN A 134 10.85 -19.17 15.01
CA ASN A 134 12.18 -19.60 15.34
C ASN A 134 12.24 -21.14 15.37
N PRO A 135 13.23 -21.81 14.75
CA PRO A 135 13.33 -23.28 14.72
C PRO A 135 13.46 -23.94 16.08
N LEU A 136 13.86 -23.22 17.14
CA LEU A 136 13.90 -23.73 18.51
C LEU A 136 12.50 -24.02 19.06
N LEU A 137 11.45 -23.40 18.48
CA LEU A 137 10.09 -23.77 18.80
C LEU A 137 9.81 -25.19 18.25
N SER A 138 9.25 -26.06 19.07
CA SER A 138 9.00 -27.45 18.69
C SER A 138 7.97 -27.64 17.59
N ALA A 139 7.04 -26.67 17.44
CA ALA A 139 5.98 -26.72 16.44
C ALA A 139 6.54 -26.64 15.01
N LYS A 140 6.11 -27.59 14.16
CA LYS A 140 6.53 -27.69 12.74
C LYS A 140 5.39 -27.41 11.76
N SER A 141 4.18 -27.23 12.26
CA SER A 141 2.96 -26.96 11.48
C SER A 141 2.03 -26.00 12.24
N VAL A 142 1.06 -25.43 11.53
CA VAL A 142 0.07 -24.55 12.17
C VAL A 142 -0.75 -25.29 13.25
N PRO A 143 -1.24 -26.54 13.04
CA PRO A 143 -1.92 -27.29 14.09
C PRO A 143 -1.04 -27.52 15.31
N GLU A 144 0.24 -27.90 15.14
CA GLU A 144 1.16 -28.08 16.25
C GLU A 144 1.43 -26.78 16.99
N PHE A 145 1.54 -25.65 16.26
CA PHE A 145 1.69 -24.31 16.86
C PHE A 145 0.46 -23.96 17.71
N ILE A 146 -0.75 -24.18 17.19
CA ILE A 146 -2.00 -23.95 17.92
C ILE A 146 -2.05 -24.81 19.20
N GLY A 147 -1.71 -26.10 19.10
CA GLY A 147 -1.63 -26.99 20.24
C GLY A 147 -0.64 -26.51 21.30
N TYR A 148 0.57 -26.13 20.85
CA TYR A 148 1.60 -25.58 21.74
C TYR A 148 1.18 -24.26 22.40
N ALA A 149 0.58 -23.36 21.64
CA ALA A 149 0.11 -22.06 22.17
C ALA A 149 -0.99 -22.23 23.22
N LYS A 150 -1.94 -23.16 23.01
CA LYS A 150 -3.02 -23.45 23.98
C LYS A 150 -2.49 -24.01 25.30
N THR A 151 -1.41 -24.79 25.28
CA THR A 151 -0.78 -25.35 26.49
C THR A 151 0.23 -24.41 27.14
N ASN A 152 0.60 -23.31 26.47
CA ASN A 152 1.55 -22.32 26.94
C ASN A 152 0.99 -20.88 26.79
N PRO A 153 -0.15 -20.56 27.41
CA PRO A 153 -0.75 -19.24 27.29
C PRO A 153 0.21 -18.15 27.76
N SER A 154 0.23 -17.04 27.04
CA SER A 154 1.08 -15.85 27.32
C SER A 154 2.62 -16.11 27.37
N LYS A 155 3.08 -17.26 26.87
CA LYS A 155 4.53 -17.56 26.82
C LYS A 155 5.15 -17.38 25.43
N ILE A 156 4.34 -17.18 24.41
CA ILE A 156 4.80 -16.99 23.04
C ILE A 156 4.78 -15.48 22.73
N ASN A 157 5.95 -14.94 22.45
CA ASN A 157 6.10 -13.56 22.00
C ASN A 157 5.98 -13.50 20.49
N MET A 158 5.05 -12.66 20.03
CA MET A 158 4.79 -12.39 18.62
C MET A 158 5.34 -11.01 18.25
N ALA A 159 6.36 -11.00 17.41
CA ALA A 159 6.93 -9.74 16.93
C ALA A 159 6.09 -9.10 15.83
N SER A 160 6.08 -7.77 15.79
CA SER A 160 5.49 -6.98 14.71
C SER A 160 6.30 -5.73 14.39
N ALA A 161 6.04 -5.13 13.23
CA ALA A 161 6.60 -3.83 12.83
C ALA A 161 5.87 -2.63 13.47
N GLY A 162 5.36 -2.81 14.69
CA GLY A 162 4.62 -1.80 15.46
C GLY A 162 3.11 -2.01 15.48
N THR A 163 2.46 -1.34 16.41
CA THR A 163 1.01 -1.38 16.60
C THR A 163 0.28 -0.83 15.38
N GLY A 164 -0.74 -1.54 14.91
CA GLY A 164 -1.48 -1.19 13.69
C GLY A 164 -0.78 -1.57 12.38
N SER A 165 0.44 -2.15 12.42
CA SER A 165 1.05 -2.72 11.22
C SER A 165 0.31 -3.98 10.76
N LEU A 166 0.42 -4.31 9.47
CA LEU A 166 -0.18 -5.56 8.96
C LEU A 166 0.37 -6.78 9.69
N SER A 167 1.65 -6.81 10.05
CA SER A 167 2.24 -7.89 10.86
C SER A 167 1.55 -8.06 12.22
N HIS A 168 1.16 -6.94 12.87
CA HIS A 168 0.41 -6.99 14.12
C HIS A 168 -1.00 -7.53 13.92
N VAL A 169 -1.78 -6.92 13.00
CA VAL A 169 -3.19 -7.30 12.84
C VAL A 169 -3.36 -8.69 12.22
N SER A 170 -2.40 -9.18 11.43
CA SER A 170 -2.37 -10.58 10.96
C SER A 170 -2.27 -11.55 12.12
N GLY A 171 -1.36 -11.30 13.05
CA GLY A 171 -1.22 -12.13 14.25
C GLY A 171 -2.42 -11.99 15.19
N ALA A 172 -2.98 -10.78 15.32
CA ALA A 172 -4.20 -10.56 16.11
C ALA A 172 -5.39 -11.32 15.53
N LEU A 173 -5.57 -11.32 14.19
CA LEU A 173 -6.58 -12.13 13.52
C LEU A 173 -6.37 -13.62 13.81
N PHE A 174 -5.12 -14.09 13.72
CA PHE A 174 -4.78 -15.48 14.04
C PHE A 174 -5.13 -15.83 15.50
N LYS A 175 -4.78 -14.97 16.46
CA LYS A 175 -5.15 -15.16 17.88
C LYS A 175 -6.65 -15.36 18.04
N VAL A 176 -7.45 -14.47 17.46
CA VAL A 176 -8.92 -14.51 17.57
C VAL A 176 -9.48 -15.77 16.94
N MET A 177 -9.07 -16.09 15.71
CA MET A 177 -9.64 -17.20 14.95
C MET A 177 -9.19 -18.58 15.45
N ALA A 178 -7.92 -18.72 15.86
CA ALA A 178 -7.38 -19.98 16.38
C ALA A 178 -7.65 -20.18 17.88
N GLY A 179 -8.15 -19.17 18.59
CA GLY A 179 -8.40 -19.22 20.04
C GLY A 179 -7.11 -19.46 20.84
N VAL A 180 -6.04 -18.74 20.50
CA VAL A 180 -4.74 -18.82 21.17
C VAL A 180 -4.32 -17.47 21.75
N ASP A 181 -3.46 -17.50 22.77
CA ASP A 181 -2.91 -16.28 23.35
C ASP A 181 -1.44 -16.13 22.96
N LEU A 182 -1.06 -14.94 22.45
CA LEU A 182 0.27 -14.54 22.05
C LEU A 182 0.56 -13.15 22.61
N ASN A 183 1.73 -12.95 23.22
CA ASN A 183 2.17 -11.64 23.65
C ASN A 183 2.63 -10.81 22.46
N HIS A 184 2.00 -9.68 22.20
CA HIS A 184 2.46 -8.78 21.14
C HIS A 184 3.67 -7.97 21.60
N VAL A 185 4.74 -8.01 20.81
CA VAL A 185 5.97 -7.23 20.99
C VAL A 185 6.17 -6.33 19.77
N PRO A 186 5.84 -5.03 19.86
CA PRO A 186 6.01 -4.08 18.77
C PRO A 186 7.47 -3.62 18.64
N TYR A 187 7.97 -3.56 17.42
CA TYR A 187 9.30 -3.08 17.08
C TYR A 187 9.23 -1.81 16.25
N ARG A 188 10.06 -0.83 16.56
CA ARG A 188 10.22 0.40 15.77
C ARG A 188 11.24 0.27 14.65
N ILE A 189 12.14 -0.70 14.78
CA ILE A 189 13.18 -1.03 13.80
C ILE A 189 12.93 -2.46 13.33
N SER A 190 13.92 -3.26 13.16
CA SER A 190 13.76 -4.66 12.75
C SER A 190 13.60 -5.59 13.94
N PHE A 191 12.61 -6.48 13.91
CA PHE A 191 12.46 -7.58 14.87
C PHE A 191 13.25 -8.84 14.45
N MET A 192 13.85 -8.82 13.27
CA MET A 192 14.50 -10.02 12.71
C MET A 192 15.64 -10.59 13.60
N PRO A 193 16.52 -9.78 14.21
CA PRO A 193 17.53 -10.31 15.13
C PRO A 193 16.95 -11.10 16.30
N ASP A 194 15.86 -10.59 16.90
CA ASP A 194 15.22 -11.23 18.06
C ASP A 194 14.42 -12.48 17.65
N LEU A 195 13.85 -12.50 16.45
CA LEU A 195 13.22 -13.69 15.90
C LEU A 195 14.25 -14.79 15.59
N LEU A 196 15.40 -14.42 15.06
CA LEU A 196 16.51 -15.35 14.77
C LEU A 196 17.16 -15.90 16.03
N SER A 197 17.27 -15.10 17.08
CA SER A 197 17.82 -15.53 18.37
C SER A 197 16.82 -16.30 19.24
N GLY A 198 15.52 -16.26 18.92
CA GLY A 198 14.46 -16.91 19.68
C GLY A 198 13.94 -16.09 20.88
N GLN A 199 14.34 -14.84 21.04
CA GLN A 199 13.74 -13.93 22.05
C GLN A 199 12.25 -13.70 21.77
N VAL A 200 11.86 -13.64 20.50
CA VAL A 200 10.48 -13.75 20.06
C VAL A 200 10.31 -15.02 19.25
N GLN A 201 9.18 -15.71 19.38
CA GLN A 201 9.00 -17.05 18.87
C GLN A 201 8.34 -17.07 17.50
N VAL A 202 7.48 -16.09 17.19
CA VAL A 202 6.70 -16.02 15.96
C VAL A 202 6.62 -14.59 15.43
N ALA A 203 6.59 -14.46 14.11
CA ALA A 203 6.23 -13.22 13.43
C ALA A 203 5.40 -13.51 12.18
N PHE A 204 4.46 -12.61 11.90
CA PHE A 204 3.80 -12.52 10.61
C PHE A 204 4.55 -11.46 9.79
N THR A 205 5.33 -11.89 8.82
CA THR A 205 6.30 -11.03 8.13
C THR A 205 6.19 -11.17 6.62
N THR A 206 6.69 -10.18 5.87
CA THR A 206 6.72 -10.31 4.41
C THR A 206 7.64 -11.46 4.00
N ILE A 207 7.28 -12.16 2.95
CA ILE A 207 8.12 -13.22 2.37
C ILE A 207 9.49 -12.67 2.03
N THR A 208 9.57 -11.48 1.45
CA THR A 208 10.82 -10.81 1.07
C THR A 208 11.81 -10.67 2.22
N LEU A 209 11.35 -10.30 3.42
CA LEU A 209 12.23 -10.14 4.59
C LEU A 209 12.68 -11.47 5.19
N SER A 210 11.98 -12.56 4.93
CA SER A 210 12.18 -13.83 5.63
C SER A 210 12.69 -14.97 4.74
N ILE A 211 12.54 -14.88 3.41
CA ILE A 211 12.76 -15.98 2.48
C ILE A 211 14.19 -16.55 2.55
N GLU A 212 15.20 -15.69 2.64
CA GLU A 212 16.59 -16.15 2.73
C GLU A 212 16.88 -16.86 4.06
N TYR A 213 16.27 -16.42 5.15
CA TYR A 213 16.38 -17.10 6.45
C TYR A 213 15.61 -18.42 6.47
N ILE A 214 14.47 -18.49 5.77
CA ILE A 214 13.69 -19.73 5.61
C ILE A 214 14.49 -20.74 4.78
N ARG A 215 15.04 -20.34 3.64
CA ARG A 215 15.87 -21.18 2.78
C ARG A 215 17.14 -21.69 3.49
N ALA A 216 17.73 -20.85 4.33
CA ALA A 216 18.89 -21.19 5.14
C ALA A 216 18.54 -22.02 6.41
N GLY A 217 17.26 -22.36 6.64
CA GLY A 217 16.81 -23.08 7.84
C GLY A 217 16.93 -22.31 9.15
N LYS A 218 17.23 -21.01 9.10
CA LYS A 218 17.31 -20.13 10.28
C LYS A 218 15.96 -19.68 10.79
N LEU A 219 14.93 -19.76 9.95
CA LEU A 219 13.53 -19.61 10.29
C LEU A 219 12.73 -20.78 9.69
N ARG A 220 11.62 -21.11 10.31
CA ARG A 220 10.65 -22.07 9.78
C ARG A 220 9.40 -21.34 9.36
N ALA A 221 9.02 -21.47 8.08
CA ALA A 221 7.72 -21.05 7.58
C ALA A 221 6.69 -22.10 7.97
N LEU A 222 5.63 -21.71 8.68
CA LEU A 222 4.52 -22.63 9.01
C LEU A 222 3.40 -22.53 7.99
N ALA A 223 3.07 -21.33 7.53
CA ALA A 223 2.05 -21.08 6.51
C ALA A 223 2.18 -19.67 5.92
N VAL A 224 1.64 -19.47 4.72
CA VAL A 224 1.42 -18.13 4.16
C VAL A 224 0.07 -17.58 4.61
N THR A 225 -0.04 -16.26 4.71
CA THR A 225 -1.24 -15.59 5.25
C THR A 225 -2.31 -15.31 4.20
N SER A 226 -1.98 -15.48 2.93
CA SER A 226 -2.90 -15.31 1.80
C SER A 226 -3.90 -16.47 1.71
N ALA A 227 -5.05 -16.20 1.08
CA ALA A 227 -6.08 -17.23 0.83
C ALA A 227 -5.59 -18.36 -0.09
N THR A 228 -4.60 -18.07 -0.95
CA THR A 228 -3.95 -19.03 -1.85
C THR A 228 -2.47 -19.13 -1.54
N ARG A 229 -1.83 -20.25 -1.90
CA ARG A 229 -0.39 -20.43 -1.73
C ARG A 229 0.39 -19.42 -2.55
N SER A 230 1.51 -18.95 -1.99
CA SER A 230 2.40 -18.01 -2.71
C SER A 230 3.31 -18.72 -3.68
N THR A 231 3.51 -18.14 -4.85
CA THR A 231 4.46 -18.65 -5.85
C THR A 231 5.91 -18.62 -5.38
N ALA A 232 6.24 -17.74 -4.42
CA ALA A 232 7.58 -17.65 -3.84
C ALA A 232 7.87 -18.79 -2.82
N LEU A 233 6.80 -19.38 -2.25
CA LEU A 233 6.88 -20.47 -1.28
C LEU A 233 5.80 -21.53 -1.59
N PRO A 234 5.88 -22.22 -2.75
CA PRO A 234 4.79 -23.08 -3.26
C PRO A 234 4.50 -24.29 -2.37
N ASP A 235 5.49 -24.78 -1.64
CA ASP A 235 5.38 -25.95 -0.73
C ASP A 235 4.80 -25.57 0.64
N ILE A 236 4.73 -24.27 0.97
CA ILE A 236 4.21 -23.81 2.25
C ILE A 236 2.68 -23.67 2.15
N PRO A 237 1.92 -24.30 3.06
CA PRO A 237 0.45 -24.24 3.05
C PRO A 237 -0.04 -22.82 3.41
N THR A 238 -1.33 -22.57 3.22
CA THR A 238 -1.97 -21.36 3.73
C THR A 238 -2.42 -21.54 5.17
N VAL A 239 -2.52 -20.45 5.94
CA VAL A 239 -3.13 -20.50 7.27
C VAL A 239 -4.58 -20.96 7.18
N SER A 240 -5.30 -20.59 6.10
CA SER A 240 -6.70 -20.96 5.89
C SER A 240 -6.95 -22.44 5.70
N GLU A 241 -5.94 -23.24 5.32
CA GLU A 241 -6.03 -24.71 5.29
C GLU A 241 -6.26 -25.30 6.70
N PHE A 242 -5.90 -24.58 7.76
CA PHE A 242 -6.01 -25.03 9.16
C PHE A 242 -6.93 -24.14 10.00
N VAL A 243 -7.10 -22.88 9.62
CA VAL A 243 -7.96 -21.88 10.26
C VAL A 243 -8.90 -21.33 9.18
N PRO A 244 -10.06 -21.99 8.95
CA PRO A 244 -10.95 -21.66 7.85
C PRO A 244 -11.39 -20.19 7.86
N GLY A 245 -11.29 -19.52 6.71
CA GLY A 245 -11.64 -18.10 6.54
C GLY A 245 -10.53 -17.11 6.95
N TYR A 246 -9.37 -17.60 7.39
CA TYR A 246 -8.23 -16.72 7.63
C TYR A 246 -7.66 -16.19 6.31
N ASP A 247 -7.56 -14.87 6.21
CA ASP A 247 -6.84 -14.17 5.15
C ASP A 247 -6.28 -12.85 5.71
N ALA A 248 -4.98 -12.68 5.62
CA ALA A 248 -4.27 -11.47 6.00
C ALA A 248 -3.28 -11.06 4.90
N THR A 249 -3.79 -10.97 3.69
CA THR A 249 -3.03 -10.50 2.53
C THR A 249 -2.89 -8.98 2.61
N GLY A 250 -1.65 -8.49 2.47
CA GLY A 250 -1.39 -7.08 2.25
C GLY A 250 -1.53 -6.71 0.79
N TRP A 251 -1.46 -5.41 0.52
CA TRP A 251 -1.45 -4.88 -0.85
C TRP A 251 -0.69 -3.57 -0.92
N TYR A 252 -0.15 -3.26 -2.10
CA TYR A 252 0.33 -1.94 -2.49
C TYR A 252 -0.49 -1.42 -3.65
N GLY A 253 -0.64 -0.10 -3.71
CA GLY A 253 -1.35 0.56 -4.80
C GLY A 253 -1.00 2.03 -4.90
N VAL A 254 -1.61 2.70 -5.86
CA VAL A 254 -1.44 4.12 -6.12
C VAL A 254 -2.73 4.85 -5.78
N GLY A 255 -2.61 5.88 -4.94
CA GLY A 255 -3.68 6.81 -4.63
C GLY A 255 -3.33 8.23 -5.08
N ALA A 256 -4.36 9.05 -5.32
CA ALA A 256 -4.24 10.47 -5.64
C ALA A 256 -5.17 11.29 -4.72
N PRO A 257 -5.01 12.63 -4.63
CA PRO A 257 -5.97 13.47 -3.93
C PRO A 257 -7.38 13.31 -4.52
N LYS A 258 -8.41 13.31 -3.69
CA LYS A 258 -9.81 12.96 -4.07
C LYS A 258 -10.36 13.66 -5.30
N ARG A 259 -9.97 14.92 -5.51
CA ARG A 259 -10.50 15.74 -6.64
C ARG A 259 -9.59 15.71 -7.87
N THR A 260 -8.67 14.76 -7.97
CA THR A 260 -7.86 14.57 -9.19
C THR A 260 -8.78 14.25 -10.36
N PRO A 261 -8.62 14.93 -11.52
CA PRO A 261 -9.45 14.71 -12.71
C PRO A 261 -9.49 13.25 -13.14
N ALA A 262 -10.66 12.78 -13.56
CA ALA A 262 -10.88 11.37 -13.89
C ALA A 262 -10.00 10.90 -15.07
N ASP A 263 -9.77 11.74 -16.07
CA ASP A 263 -8.91 11.45 -17.20
C ASP A 263 -7.45 11.21 -16.81
N ILE A 264 -6.96 11.92 -15.77
CA ILE A 264 -5.64 11.70 -15.18
C ILE A 264 -5.61 10.38 -14.42
N VAL A 265 -6.62 10.09 -13.58
CA VAL A 265 -6.75 8.83 -12.87
C VAL A 265 -6.78 7.65 -13.84
N ASP A 266 -7.59 7.74 -14.90
CA ASP A 266 -7.72 6.70 -15.92
C ASP A 266 -6.41 6.50 -16.71
N LYS A 267 -5.70 7.59 -17.01
CA LYS A 267 -4.40 7.51 -17.67
C LYS A 267 -3.39 6.79 -16.79
N LEU A 268 -3.27 7.19 -15.53
CA LEU A 268 -2.37 6.56 -14.57
C LEU A 268 -2.73 5.08 -14.36
N ASN A 269 -4.02 4.75 -14.22
CA ASN A 269 -4.48 3.37 -14.09
C ASN A 269 -4.07 2.52 -15.29
N ARG A 270 -4.30 3.00 -16.51
CA ARG A 270 -3.89 2.27 -17.73
C ARG A 270 -2.38 2.02 -17.76
N GLU A 271 -1.56 3.01 -17.43
CA GLU A 271 -0.11 2.85 -17.47
C GLU A 271 0.42 1.94 -16.34
N VAL A 272 -0.17 2.01 -15.14
CA VAL A 272 0.16 1.06 -14.05
C VAL A 272 -0.21 -0.37 -14.48
N ASN A 273 -1.43 -0.61 -14.95
CA ASN A 273 -1.88 -1.94 -15.37
C ASN A 273 -1.06 -2.48 -16.56
N ALA A 274 -0.65 -1.62 -17.50
CA ALA A 274 0.28 -2.00 -18.56
C ALA A 274 1.63 -2.45 -18.00
N GLY A 275 2.13 -1.78 -16.96
CA GLY A 275 3.35 -2.18 -16.25
C GLY A 275 3.23 -3.54 -15.58
N LEU A 276 2.09 -3.82 -14.95
CA LEU A 276 1.84 -5.11 -14.31
C LEU A 276 1.74 -6.27 -15.31
N ALA A 277 1.45 -5.99 -16.57
CA ALA A 277 1.47 -6.96 -17.67
C ALA A 277 2.87 -7.13 -18.29
N ASP A 278 3.80 -6.20 -18.08
CA ASP A 278 5.16 -6.29 -18.61
C ASP A 278 5.96 -7.40 -17.93
N ARG A 279 6.59 -8.26 -18.71
CA ARG A 279 7.32 -9.44 -18.20
C ARG A 279 8.46 -9.06 -17.26
N LYS A 280 9.19 -7.99 -17.59
CA LYS A 280 10.38 -7.58 -16.84
C LYS A 280 9.99 -6.93 -15.51
N LEU A 281 9.01 -6.03 -15.52
CA LEU A 281 8.52 -5.40 -14.31
C LEU A 281 7.83 -6.42 -13.41
N LYS A 282 7.02 -7.32 -13.97
CA LYS A 282 6.37 -8.42 -13.23
C LYS A 282 7.40 -9.30 -12.49
N ALA A 283 8.48 -9.69 -13.16
CA ALA A 283 9.55 -10.48 -12.53
C ALA A 283 10.21 -9.70 -11.39
N ARG A 284 10.56 -8.42 -11.58
CA ARG A 284 11.16 -7.59 -10.54
C ARG A 284 10.23 -7.36 -9.34
N LEU A 285 8.93 -7.24 -9.56
CA LEU A 285 7.94 -7.15 -8.49
C LEU A 285 7.85 -8.47 -7.72
N ALA A 286 7.86 -9.62 -8.41
CA ALA A 286 7.86 -10.92 -7.78
C ALA A 286 9.12 -11.17 -6.93
N ASP A 287 10.30 -10.70 -7.37
CA ASP A 287 11.56 -10.80 -6.60
C ASP A 287 11.47 -10.08 -5.24
N VAL A 288 10.60 -9.07 -5.14
CA VAL A 288 10.34 -8.35 -3.89
C VAL A 288 9.03 -8.78 -3.21
N GLY A 289 8.49 -9.94 -3.58
CA GLY A 289 7.33 -10.55 -2.95
C GLY A 289 6.00 -9.86 -3.27
N VAL A 290 5.95 -9.07 -4.34
CA VAL A 290 4.72 -8.46 -4.84
C VAL A 290 4.12 -9.37 -5.91
N GLU A 291 2.89 -9.81 -5.71
CA GLU A 291 2.10 -10.55 -6.68
C GLU A 291 1.21 -9.58 -7.46
N PRO A 292 1.56 -9.21 -8.72
CA PRO A 292 0.83 -8.21 -9.47
C PRO A 292 -0.66 -8.51 -9.60
N THR A 293 -1.50 -7.54 -9.24
CA THR A 293 -2.97 -7.68 -9.26
C THR A 293 -3.57 -6.45 -9.92
N PRO A 294 -3.66 -6.41 -11.27
CA PRO A 294 -4.22 -5.29 -12.00
C PRO A 294 -5.70 -5.11 -11.64
N MET A 295 -6.10 -3.88 -11.34
CA MET A 295 -7.47 -3.53 -10.98
C MET A 295 -7.87 -2.20 -11.63
N ALA A 296 -9.17 -2.07 -11.95
CA ALA A 296 -9.75 -0.76 -12.24
C ALA A 296 -9.80 0.11 -10.95
N PRO A 297 -9.86 1.45 -11.06
CA PRO A 297 -9.92 2.33 -9.90
C PRO A 297 -11.06 1.99 -8.92
N ALA A 298 -12.24 1.65 -9.45
CA ALA A 298 -13.40 1.27 -8.65
C ALA A 298 -13.20 -0.05 -7.89
N GLU A 299 -12.55 -1.04 -8.51
CA GLU A 299 -12.24 -2.33 -7.88
C GLU A 299 -11.20 -2.15 -6.76
N PHE A 300 -10.18 -1.33 -7.02
CA PHE A 300 -9.19 -1.00 -5.99
C PHE A 300 -9.83 -0.20 -4.83
N GLY A 301 -10.74 0.73 -5.14
CA GLY A 301 -11.52 1.43 -4.12
C GLY A 301 -12.38 0.50 -3.27
N LYS A 302 -12.99 -0.52 -3.90
CA LYS A 302 -13.74 -1.56 -3.18
C LYS A 302 -12.83 -2.38 -2.26
N LEU A 303 -11.65 -2.81 -2.74
CA LEU A 303 -10.67 -3.52 -1.92
C LEU A 303 -10.29 -2.71 -0.67
N ILE A 304 -10.02 -1.40 -0.82
CA ILE A 304 -9.69 -0.52 0.30
C ILE A 304 -10.83 -0.47 1.32
N ALA A 305 -12.08 -0.34 0.86
CA ALA A 305 -13.25 -0.27 1.72
C ALA A 305 -13.48 -1.60 2.46
N ASP A 306 -13.44 -2.72 1.75
CA ASP A 306 -13.61 -4.06 2.32
C ASP A 306 -12.53 -4.36 3.37
N ASP A 307 -11.27 -3.97 3.10
CA ASP A 307 -10.16 -4.14 4.03
C ASP A 307 -10.30 -3.24 5.27
N THR A 308 -10.76 -2.01 5.10
CA THR A 308 -11.01 -1.11 6.24
C THR A 308 -12.07 -1.69 7.18
N GLU A 309 -13.16 -2.24 6.62
CA GLU A 309 -14.20 -2.90 7.40
C GLU A 309 -13.69 -4.17 8.10
N LYS A 310 -12.97 -5.03 7.37
CA LYS A 310 -12.35 -6.26 7.88
C LYS A 310 -11.43 -5.97 9.06
N TRP A 311 -10.48 -5.05 8.87
CA TRP A 311 -9.52 -4.72 9.93
C TRP A 311 -10.18 -4.01 11.11
N GLY A 312 -11.22 -3.21 10.88
CA GLY A 312 -12.03 -2.63 11.95
C GLY A 312 -12.67 -3.70 12.84
N LYS A 313 -13.18 -4.78 12.26
CA LYS A 313 -13.72 -5.93 13.02
C LYS A 313 -12.62 -6.63 13.84
N VAL A 314 -11.44 -6.85 13.22
CA VAL A 314 -10.28 -7.49 13.89
C VAL A 314 -9.77 -6.64 15.04
N ILE A 315 -9.56 -5.32 14.81
CA ILE A 315 -9.11 -4.37 15.82
C ILE A 315 -10.02 -4.37 17.03
N LYS A 316 -11.35 -4.35 16.80
CA LYS A 316 -12.34 -4.40 17.87
C LYS A 316 -12.32 -5.74 18.60
N ALA A 317 -12.30 -6.86 17.89
CA ALA A 317 -12.32 -8.21 18.47
C ALA A 317 -11.04 -8.50 19.30
N ALA A 318 -9.90 -8.03 18.83
CA ALA A 318 -8.61 -8.19 19.51
C ALA A 318 -8.29 -7.08 20.52
N ASN A 319 -9.21 -6.11 20.72
CA ASN A 319 -9.06 -4.95 21.62
C ASN A 319 -7.76 -4.20 21.37
N ILE A 320 -7.39 -4.01 20.09
CA ILE A 320 -6.18 -3.26 19.71
C ILE A 320 -6.45 -1.77 19.95
N LYS A 321 -5.55 -1.12 20.70
CA LYS A 321 -5.61 0.33 20.96
C LYS A 321 -4.47 1.02 20.20
N PRO A 322 -4.70 2.25 19.72
CA PRO A 322 -3.61 3.07 19.18
C PRO A 322 -2.60 3.41 20.28
N GLU A 323 -1.32 3.45 19.92
CA GLU A 323 -0.24 3.97 20.76
C GLU A 323 -0.10 5.49 20.64
#